data_322f9aa7e5d63a541367cb1ebcdfd4b6
#
_entry.id   322f9aa7e5d63a541367cb1ebcdfd4b6
#
_cell.length_a   1.000
_cell.length_b   1.000
_cell.length_c   1.000
_cell.angle_alpha   90.00
_cell.angle_beta   90.00
_cell.angle_gamma   90.00
#
_symmetry.space_group_name_H-M   'P 1'
#
loop_
_entity.id
_entity.type
_entity.pdbx_description
1 polymer ?
#
loop_
_entity_poly.entity_id
_entity_poly.type
_entity_poly.pdbx_seq_one_letter_code
_entity_poly.pdbx_strand_id
1 'polypeptide(L)'
;MNHRILLTLFLIAICSNIYGQKMHYAPAGSIMISGNIINTPNGTFSWRNELFSGDTLDKVIVTAYYDCRFMTDTTTKTYTKYLADLEIGNYYSKFYAHKLYIIDSLCSSKEFLENKNATWIIADYYHNEYPWTFNNVIYTKNLDQNYKMSSRFIEVDYIHSGDIPEFHWTIHDSTKVIAGYTAQKATCSHNGFNYTAWFAPEIPISAGPWKFRGLPGLIISVKDSNEEYVYELRGLNTQERYIILPKYDYVEISEKKYTELRRLAIESEGFSETHTLSQQSTRRFLEPQIMKYRLQ
;
A
#
# COMPACT_ATOMS: atom_id res chain seq x y z
N MET A 1 -29.02 -25.94 5.33
CA MET A 1 -28.19 -24.76 5.70
C MET A 1 -26.94 -24.85 4.84
N ASN A 2 -26.78 -23.91 3.91
CA ASN A 2 -25.76 -24.00 2.84
C ASN A 2 -24.35 -23.98 3.42
N HIS A 3 -23.48 -24.85 2.93
CA HIS A 3 -22.06 -24.95 3.32
C HIS A 3 -21.32 -23.59 3.22
N ARG A 4 -21.81 -22.71 2.34
CA ARG A 4 -21.31 -21.34 2.12
C ARG A 4 -21.61 -20.42 3.30
N ILE A 5 -22.80 -20.50 3.89
CA ILE A 5 -23.19 -19.73 5.09
C ILE A 5 -22.37 -20.18 6.30
N LEU A 6 -22.04 -21.47 6.37
CA LEU A 6 -21.20 -22.02 7.44
C LEU A 6 -19.76 -21.50 7.36
N LEU A 7 -19.19 -21.35 6.15
CA LEU A 7 -17.81 -20.85 5.95
C LEU A 7 -17.69 -19.36 6.30
N THR A 8 -18.71 -18.58 5.92
CA THR A 8 -18.76 -17.14 6.26
C THR A 8 -18.95 -16.93 7.76
N LEU A 9 -19.83 -17.71 8.38
CA LEU A 9 -20.03 -17.70 9.84
C LEU A 9 -18.80 -18.24 10.59
N PHE A 10 -18.06 -19.19 9.99
CA PHE A 10 -16.84 -19.73 10.58
C PHE A 10 -15.67 -18.72 10.51
N LEU A 11 -15.54 -17.98 9.41
CA LEU A 11 -14.58 -16.87 9.30
C LEU A 11 -14.90 -15.73 10.27
N ILE A 12 -16.18 -15.37 10.40
CA ILE A 12 -16.64 -14.37 11.37
C ILE A 12 -16.43 -14.87 12.80
N ALA A 13 -16.69 -16.16 13.09
CA ALA A 13 -16.51 -16.76 14.40
C ALA A 13 -15.02 -16.90 14.79
N ILE A 14 -14.12 -17.12 13.83
CA ILE A 14 -12.66 -17.11 14.11
C ILE A 14 -12.23 -15.70 14.49
N CYS A 15 -12.68 -14.68 13.76
CA CYS A 15 -12.36 -13.29 14.09
C CYS A 15 -12.93 -12.87 15.45
N SER A 16 -14.16 -13.28 15.80
CA SER A 16 -14.80 -12.91 17.06
C SER A 16 -14.28 -13.67 18.27
N ASN A 17 -13.90 -14.96 18.12
CA ASN A 17 -13.35 -15.77 19.23
C ASN A 17 -11.89 -15.46 19.58
N ILE A 18 -11.11 -14.91 18.63
CA ILE A 18 -9.72 -14.57 18.89
C ILE A 18 -9.60 -13.28 19.72
N TYR A 19 -10.55 -12.36 19.66
CA TYR A 19 -10.32 -11.00 20.19
C TYR A 19 -11.37 -10.43 21.14
N GLY A 20 -12.49 -11.09 21.43
CA GLY A 20 -13.47 -10.59 22.41
C GLY A 20 -14.03 -9.18 22.13
N GLN A 21 -13.81 -8.61 20.96
CA GLN A 21 -14.30 -7.29 20.58
C GLN A 21 -15.76 -7.37 20.15
N LYS A 22 -16.62 -6.60 20.80
CA LYS A 22 -18.01 -6.41 20.39
C LYS A 22 -18.04 -5.76 19.01
N MET A 23 -18.50 -6.51 18.00
CA MET A 23 -18.83 -5.91 16.72
C MET A 23 -19.99 -4.93 16.92
N HIS A 24 -19.74 -3.65 16.73
CA HIS A 24 -20.79 -2.65 16.64
C HIS A 24 -21.31 -2.64 15.20
N TYR A 25 -22.51 -3.15 14.99
CA TYR A 25 -23.23 -2.96 13.73
C TYR A 25 -23.61 -1.48 13.61
N ALA A 26 -23.06 -0.79 12.62
CA ALA A 26 -23.50 0.53 12.26
C ALA A 26 -24.79 0.45 11.40
N PRO A 27 -25.70 1.42 11.48
CA PRO A 27 -26.87 1.50 10.61
C PRO A 27 -26.48 1.51 9.14
N ALA A 28 -27.33 0.96 8.27
CA ALA A 28 -27.12 0.96 6.82
C ALA A 28 -26.84 2.40 6.33
N GLY A 29 -25.66 2.61 5.74
CA GLY A 29 -25.19 3.92 5.30
C GLY A 29 -23.95 4.45 6.05
N SER A 30 -23.49 3.78 7.10
CA SER A 30 -22.27 4.15 7.82
C SER A 30 -21.06 3.42 7.24
N ILE A 31 -20.05 4.16 6.85
CA ILE A 31 -18.72 3.59 6.52
C ILE A 31 -18.01 3.42 7.86
N MET A 32 -17.89 2.17 8.36
CA MET A 32 -17.05 1.89 9.52
C MET A 32 -15.60 1.73 9.12
N ILE A 33 -14.79 2.68 9.51
CA ILE A 33 -13.33 2.60 9.43
C ILE A 33 -12.86 2.63 10.89
N SER A 34 -12.16 1.59 11.38
CA SER A 34 -11.59 1.64 12.73
C SER A 34 -10.55 2.74 12.77
N GLY A 35 -10.70 3.67 13.70
CA GLY A 35 -9.84 4.85 13.80
C GLY A 35 -10.50 5.94 14.62
N ASN A 36 -9.98 7.14 14.52
CA ASN A 36 -10.56 8.29 15.19
C ASN A 36 -11.97 8.57 14.67
N ILE A 37 -12.93 8.69 15.56
CA ILE A 37 -14.29 9.07 15.23
C ILE A 37 -14.29 10.55 14.84
N ILE A 38 -14.70 10.84 13.62
CA ILE A 38 -14.80 12.19 13.07
C ILE A 38 -16.28 12.53 12.91
N ASN A 39 -16.71 13.58 13.57
CA ASN A 39 -18.06 14.10 13.45
C ASN A 39 -18.10 15.18 12.38
N THR A 40 -18.99 15.03 11.42
CA THR A 40 -19.29 16.03 10.40
C THR A 40 -20.76 16.43 10.48
N PRO A 41 -21.14 17.57 9.89
CA PRO A 41 -22.55 18.00 9.88
C PRO A 41 -23.52 16.96 9.28
N ASN A 42 -23.03 16.10 8.40
CA ASN A 42 -23.84 15.07 7.70
C ASN A 42 -23.65 13.65 8.23
N GLY A 43 -22.96 13.49 9.35
CA GLY A 43 -22.78 12.18 9.97
C GLY A 43 -21.43 12.00 10.64
N THR A 44 -21.30 10.86 11.26
CA THR A 44 -20.09 10.42 11.93
C THR A 44 -19.40 9.36 11.07
N PHE A 45 -18.12 9.51 10.81
CA PHE A 45 -17.33 8.46 10.20
C PHE A 45 -16.04 8.23 11.00
N SER A 46 -15.53 7.04 10.91
CA SER A 46 -14.28 6.65 11.55
C SER A 46 -13.17 6.69 10.52
N TRP A 47 -12.08 7.42 10.82
CA TRP A 47 -10.92 7.55 9.97
C TRP A 47 -9.65 7.11 10.69
N ARG A 48 -8.79 6.41 9.98
CA ARG A 48 -7.45 6.08 10.45
C ARG A 48 -6.49 7.18 10.04
N ASN A 49 -5.80 7.75 11.01
CA ASN A 49 -4.72 8.69 10.73
C ASN A 49 -3.41 7.89 10.59
N GLU A 50 -3.11 7.46 9.35
CA GLU A 50 -1.95 6.62 9.03
C GLU A 50 -0.63 7.39 9.07
N LEU A 51 -0.69 8.72 8.89
CA LEU A 51 0.51 9.47 8.59
C LEU A 51 0.87 10.52 9.64
N PHE A 52 -0.08 10.97 10.44
CA PHE A 52 0.12 12.11 11.34
C PHE A 52 -0.05 11.78 12.83
N SER A 53 -0.44 10.56 13.18
CA SER A 53 -0.66 10.16 14.58
C SER A 53 -0.05 8.79 14.87
N GLY A 54 0.88 8.75 15.81
CA GLY A 54 1.56 7.50 16.19
C GLY A 54 2.96 7.75 16.76
N ASP A 55 3.78 6.72 16.70
CA ASP A 55 5.19 6.81 17.10
C ASP A 55 6.03 7.39 15.97
N THR A 56 6.74 8.48 16.26
CA THR A 56 7.70 9.06 15.33
C THR A 56 8.93 8.15 15.25
N LEU A 57 9.17 7.58 14.07
CA LEU A 57 10.32 6.71 13.81
C LEU A 57 11.54 7.50 13.35
N ASP A 58 11.33 8.53 12.50
CA ASP A 58 12.41 9.32 11.90
C ASP A 58 11.88 10.66 11.38
N LYS A 59 12.81 11.57 11.06
CA LYS A 59 12.54 12.79 10.31
C LYS A 59 12.80 12.54 8.83
N VAL A 60 11.87 12.94 7.97
CA VAL A 60 12.03 12.81 6.51
C VAL A 60 13.08 13.80 6.01
N ILE A 61 14.04 13.31 5.25
CA ILE A 61 15.05 14.11 4.53
C ILE A 61 14.51 14.48 3.16
N VAL A 62 13.91 13.51 2.47
CA VAL A 62 13.34 13.68 1.13
C VAL A 62 12.14 12.76 0.94
N THR A 63 11.13 13.25 0.26
CA THR A 63 10.01 12.46 -0.26
C THR A 63 10.15 12.32 -1.76
N ALA A 64 10.19 11.10 -2.26
CA ALA A 64 10.15 10.80 -3.69
C ALA A 64 8.74 10.38 -4.09
N TYR A 65 8.18 11.04 -5.10
CA TYR A 65 6.87 10.73 -5.66
C TYR A 65 7.04 9.86 -6.89
N TYR A 66 6.30 8.75 -6.95
CA TYR A 66 6.36 7.82 -8.07
C TYR A 66 5.01 7.69 -8.76
N ASP A 67 5.01 7.85 -10.08
CA ASP A 67 3.95 7.36 -10.93
C ASP A 67 4.06 5.84 -11.00
N CYS A 68 3.04 5.19 -10.48
CA CYS A 68 2.97 3.74 -10.40
C CYS A 68 1.88 3.24 -11.34
N ARG A 69 2.18 2.18 -12.07
CA ARG A 69 1.18 1.45 -12.85
C ARG A 69 1.38 -0.04 -12.71
N PHE A 70 0.29 -0.76 -12.61
CA PHE A 70 0.30 -2.21 -12.66
C PHE A 70 -0.77 -2.72 -13.60
N MET A 71 -0.44 -3.82 -14.26
CA MET A 71 -1.30 -4.44 -15.24
C MET A 71 -2.41 -5.20 -14.53
N THR A 72 -3.66 -4.85 -14.82
CA THR A 72 -4.86 -5.48 -14.25
C THR A 72 -5.42 -6.56 -15.17
N ASP A 73 -5.13 -6.47 -16.45
CA ASP A 73 -5.52 -7.46 -17.44
C ASP A 73 -4.37 -7.67 -18.42
N THR A 74 -3.80 -8.86 -18.41
CA THR A 74 -2.69 -9.24 -19.28
C THR A 74 -3.12 -9.41 -20.74
N THR A 75 -4.39 -9.73 -20.99
CA THR A 75 -4.94 -9.94 -22.34
C THR A 75 -5.13 -8.61 -23.06
N THR A 76 -5.75 -7.65 -22.38
CA THR A 76 -6.04 -6.31 -22.93
C THR A 76 -4.95 -5.29 -22.65
N LYS A 77 -3.93 -5.66 -21.84
CA LYS A 77 -2.89 -4.77 -21.30
C LYS A 77 -3.47 -3.54 -20.62
N THR A 78 -4.54 -3.74 -19.87
CA THR A 78 -5.15 -2.67 -19.09
C THR A 78 -4.35 -2.42 -17.82
N TYR A 79 -4.16 -1.15 -17.48
CA TYR A 79 -3.38 -0.73 -16.32
C TYR A 79 -4.21 0.09 -15.35
N THR A 80 -4.01 -0.16 -14.06
CA THR A 80 -4.36 0.80 -13.01
C THR A 80 -3.15 1.65 -12.68
N LYS A 81 -3.39 2.96 -12.48
CA LYS A 81 -2.35 3.95 -12.18
C LYS A 81 -2.60 4.58 -10.81
N TYR A 82 -1.56 4.88 -10.09
CA TYR A 82 -1.62 5.62 -8.83
C TYR A 82 -0.32 6.36 -8.57
N LEU A 83 -0.38 7.39 -7.73
CA LEU A 83 0.79 8.08 -7.20
C LEU A 83 1.17 7.44 -5.87
N ALA A 84 2.46 7.21 -5.66
CA ALA A 84 3.00 6.73 -4.38
C ALA A 84 4.07 7.68 -3.84
N ASP A 85 4.16 7.73 -2.52
CA ASP A 85 5.18 8.45 -1.78
C ASP A 85 6.18 7.45 -1.21
N LEU A 86 7.46 7.76 -1.38
CA LEU A 86 8.56 7.16 -0.65
C LEU A 86 9.17 8.25 0.23
N GLU A 87 8.85 8.24 1.50
CA GLU A 87 9.48 9.07 2.51
C GLU A 87 10.78 8.42 2.95
N ILE A 88 11.88 9.16 2.92
CA ILE A 88 13.21 8.67 3.27
C ILE A 88 13.77 9.54 4.39
N GLY A 89 14.10 8.92 5.51
CA GLY A 89 14.83 9.50 6.62
C GLY A 89 16.24 8.92 6.75
N ASN A 90 16.93 9.23 7.85
CA ASN A 90 18.26 8.70 8.11
C ASN A 90 18.25 7.20 8.42
N TYR A 91 17.26 6.75 9.19
CA TYR A 91 17.16 5.39 9.72
C TYR A 91 16.02 4.59 9.14
N TYR A 92 14.97 5.27 8.68
CA TYR A 92 13.76 4.63 8.17
C TYR A 92 13.36 5.20 6.82
N SER A 93 12.67 4.37 6.04
CA SER A 93 11.87 4.80 4.88
C SER A 93 10.48 4.23 4.97
N LYS A 94 9.51 4.93 4.34
CA LYS A 94 8.10 4.58 4.33
C LYS A 94 7.55 4.73 2.93
N PHE A 95 6.97 3.67 2.38
CA PHE A 95 6.36 3.66 1.05
C PHE A 95 4.86 3.42 1.16
N TYR A 96 4.06 4.27 0.53
CA TYR A 96 2.59 4.20 0.57
C TYR A 96 1.96 4.92 -0.61
N ALA A 97 0.66 4.66 -0.86
CA ALA A 97 -0.10 5.39 -1.87
C ALA A 97 -0.35 6.84 -1.43
N HIS A 98 0.00 7.82 -2.27
CA HIS A 98 -0.14 9.27 -2.00
C HIS A 98 -1.53 9.68 -1.53
N LYS A 99 -2.55 8.97 -1.96
CA LYS A 99 -3.92 9.16 -1.54
C LYS A 99 -4.11 9.09 -0.02
N LEU A 100 -3.37 8.21 0.68
CA LEU A 100 -3.43 8.16 2.13
C LEU A 100 -3.02 9.51 2.73
N TYR A 101 -1.99 10.16 2.16
CA TYR A 101 -1.58 11.50 2.56
C TYR A 101 -2.68 12.54 2.35
N ILE A 102 -3.33 12.52 1.17
CA ILE A 102 -4.42 13.46 0.88
C ILE A 102 -5.57 13.27 1.86
N ILE A 103 -6.02 12.04 2.07
CA ILE A 103 -7.17 11.76 2.94
C ILE A 103 -6.83 12.12 4.40
N ASP A 104 -5.66 11.74 4.90
CA ASP A 104 -5.23 12.07 6.26
C ASP A 104 -5.11 13.58 6.47
N SER A 105 -4.61 14.30 5.45
CA SER A 105 -4.54 15.76 5.47
C SER A 105 -5.93 16.39 5.55
N LEU A 106 -6.87 15.92 4.74
CA LEU A 106 -8.27 16.36 4.76
C LEU A 106 -8.91 16.08 6.11
N CYS A 107 -8.78 14.87 6.62
CA CYS A 107 -9.35 14.46 7.91
C CYS A 107 -8.70 15.16 9.11
N SER A 108 -7.52 15.71 8.95
CA SER A 108 -6.85 16.52 9.97
C SER A 108 -7.22 18.00 9.91
N SER A 109 -7.91 18.45 8.85
CA SER A 109 -8.32 19.84 8.67
C SER A 109 -9.70 20.09 9.28
N LYS A 110 -9.74 20.94 10.33
CA LYS A 110 -11.00 21.35 10.94
C LYS A 110 -11.94 22.02 9.94
N GLU A 111 -11.43 22.89 9.08
CA GLU A 111 -12.20 23.58 8.05
C GLU A 111 -12.85 22.59 7.07
N PHE A 112 -12.10 21.56 6.66
CA PHE A 112 -12.64 20.52 5.79
C PHE A 112 -13.74 19.71 6.50
N LEU A 113 -13.54 19.34 7.75
CA LEU A 113 -14.50 18.54 8.52
C LEU A 113 -15.81 19.27 8.81
N GLU A 114 -15.79 20.61 8.86
CA GLU A 114 -16.99 21.44 8.98
C GLU A 114 -17.76 21.56 7.65
N ASN A 115 -17.18 21.11 6.53
CA ASN A 115 -17.85 21.11 5.24
C ASN A 115 -18.96 20.07 5.20
N LYS A 116 -20.18 20.47 4.78
CA LYS A 116 -21.33 19.60 4.66
C LYS A 116 -21.12 18.40 3.74
N ASN A 117 -20.21 18.52 2.78
CA ASN A 117 -19.89 17.46 1.81
C ASN A 117 -18.66 16.62 2.19
N ALA A 118 -18.01 16.88 3.35
CA ALA A 118 -16.76 16.21 3.73
C ALA A 118 -16.85 14.67 3.64
N THR A 119 -17.93 14.10 4.19
CA THR A 119 -18.14 12.65 4.15
C THR A 119 -18.24 12.10 2.72
N TRP A 120 -18.95 12.82 1.84
CA TRP A 120 -19.10 12.42 0.45
C TRP A 120 -17.79 12.55 -0.33
N ILE A 121 -17.04 13.62 -0.11
CA ILE A 121 -15.73 13.83 -0.75
C ILE A 121 -14.77 12.71 -0.35
N ILE A 122 -14.70 12.33 0.92
CA ILE A 122 -13.86 11.23 1.37
C ILE A 122 -14.32 9.90 0.79
N ALA A 123 -15.64 9.64 0.80
CA ALA A 123 -16.20 8.41 0.25
C ALA A 123 -15.92 8.30 -1.26
N ASP A 124 -16.10 9.38 -2.01
CA ASP A 124 -15.81 9.43 -3.44
C ASP A 124 -14.32 9.20 -3.72
N TYR A 125 -13.46 9.86 -2.96
CA TYR A 125 -12.01 9.64 -3.02
C TYR A 125 -11.63 8.20 -2.69
N TYR A 126 -12.35 7.55 -1.78
CA TYR A 126 -12.13 6.17 -1.40
C TYR A 126 -12.58 5.17 -2.47
N HIS A 127 -13.73 5.44 -3.12
CA HIS A 127 -14.37 4.50 -4.04
C HIS A 127 -13.88 4.64 -5.48
N ASN A 128 -13.66 5.86 -5.97
CA ASN A 128 -13.47 6.10 -7.39
C ASN A 128 -12.03 6.08 -7.88
N GLU A 129 -11.05 6.29 -6.99
CA GLU A 129 -9.66 6.42 -7.44
C GLU A 129 -8.78 5.22 -7.14
N TYR A 130 -9.33 4.14 -6.52
CA TYR A 130 -8.45 3.06 -6.07
C TYR A 130 -9.02 1.66 -6.13
N PRO A 131 -8.22 0.74 -6.65
CA PRO A 131 -8.38 -0.66 -6.28
C PRO A 131 -7.96 -0.83 -4.81
N TRP A 132 -8.74 -1.54 -4.03
CA TRP A 132 -8.59 -1.89 -2.61
C TRP A 132 -7.22 -2.48 -2.22
N THR A 133 -6.34 -2.70 -3.20
CA THR A 133 -5.07 -3.39 -3.08
C THR A 133 -3.92 -2.53 -2.56
N PHE A 134 -4.09 -1.20 -2.44
CA PHE A 134 -2.99 -0.28 -2.12
C PHE A 134 -3.08 0.43 -0.77
N ASN A 135 -3.81 -0.14 0.18
CA ASN A 135 -3.79 0.34 1.57
C ASN A 135 -2.59 -0.20 2.36
N ASN A 136 -1.60 -0.72 1.66
CA ASN A 136 -0.38 -1.22 2.30
C ASN A 136 0.58 -0.07 2.52
N VAL A 137 1.10 0.03 3.75
CA VAL A 137 2.17 0.95 4.11
C VAL A 137 3.39 0.12 4.49
N ILE A 138 4.49 0.34 3.80
CA ILE A 138 5.74 -0.41 4.03
C ILE A 138 6.72 0.47 4.77
N TYR A 139 7.20 -0.02 5.87
CA TYR A 139 8.26 0.58 6.68
C TYR A 139 9.52 -0.26 6.54
N THR A 140 10.61 0.38 6.18
CA THR A 140 11.92 -0.25 6.04
C THR A 140 12.90 0.48 6.94
N LYS A 141 13.66 -0.26 7.73
CA LYS A 141 14.81 0.30 8.43
C LYS A 141 16.01 0.23 7.49
N ASN A 142 16.65 1.38 7.25
CA ASN A 142 17.58 1.55 6.12
C ASN A 142 18.78 0.58 6.14
N LEU A 143 19.25 0.20 7.31
CA LEU A 143 20.36 -0.74 7.49
C LEU A 143 19.95 -2.19 7.70
N ASP A 144 18.68 -2.44 7.97
CA ASP A 144 18.16 -3.79 8.19
C ASP A 144 17.73 -4.41 6.86
N GLN A 145 17.73 -5.74 6.81
CA GLN A 145 17.26 -6.50 5.64
C GLN A 145 15.78 -6.89 5.77
N ASN A 146 15.05 -6.25 6.67
CA ASN A 146 13.65 -6.53 6.93
C ASN A 146 12.78 -5.30 6.76
N TYR A 147 11.52 -5.57 6.49
CA TYR A 147 10.46 -4.56 6.43
C TYR A 147 9.34 -4.92 7.40
N LYS A 148 8.57 -3.91 7.77
CA LYS A 148 7.22 -4.09 8.34
C LYS A 148 6.20 -3.58 7.33
N MET A 149 5.10 -4.29 7.15
CA MET A 149 3.99 -3.84 6.33
C MET A 149 2.71 -3.84 7.15
N SER A 150 2.10 -2.68 7.26
CA SER A 150 0.74 -2.55 7.78
C SER A 150 -0.25 -2.58 6.62
N SER A 151 -1.38 -3.24 6.85
CA SER A 151 -2.45 -3.31 5.87
C SER A 151 -3.78 -3.55 6.58
N ARG A 152 -4.84 -2.98 6.03
CA ARG A 152 -6.20 -3.27 6.49
C ARG A 152 -6.88 -4.22 5.52
N PHE A 153 -7.45 -5.28 6.09
CA PHE A 153 -8.13 -6.30 5.31
C PHE A 153 -9.32 -6.86 6.11
N ILE A 154 -10.52 -6.88 5.52
CA ILE A 154 -11.77 -7.30 6.18
C ILE A 154 -11.91 -6.65 7.58
N GLU A 155 -11.85 -5.31 7.65
CA GLU A 155 -12.02 -4.52 8.87
C GLU A 155 -10.97 -4.81 9.99
N VAL A 156 -9.94 -5.60 9.71
CA VAL A 156 -8.87 -5.92 10.65
C VAL A 156 -7.56 -5.28 10.19
N ASP A 157 -6.85 -4.69 11.14
CA ASP A 157 -5.55 -4.10 10.93
C ASP A 157 -4.47 -5.13 11.18
N TYR A 158 -3.79 -5.53 10.12
CA TYR A 158 -2.68 -6.46 10.20
C TYR A 158 -1.34 -5.72 10.12
N ILE A 159 -0.37 -6.23 10.84
CA ILE A 159 1.03 -5.89 10.65
C ILE A 159 1.84 -7.17 10.50
N HIS A 160 2.69 -7.23 9.50
CA HIS A 160 3.60 -8.34 9.33
C HIS A 160 5.00 -7.85 8.97
N SER A 161 5.97 -8.66 9.29
CA SER A 161 7.37 -8.43 8.94
C SER A 161 7.81 -9.49 7.94
N GLY A 162 8.75 -9.13 7.11
CA GLY A 162 9.38 -10.03 6.15
C GLY A 162 10.76 -9.53 5.78
N ASP A 163 11.50 -10.37 5.07
CA ASP A 163 12.82 -9.99 4.58
C ASP A 163 12.69 -9.16 3.30
N ILE A 164 13.54 -8.14 3.16
CA ILE A 164 13.64 -7.40 1.92
C ILE A 164 14.37 -8.28 0.93
N PRO A 165 13.83 -8.47 -0.29
CA PRO A 165 14.50 -9.26 -1.31
C PRO A 165 15.90 -8.73 -1.60
N GLU A 166 16.89 -9.61 -1.65
CA GLU A 166 18.22 -9.27 -2.10
C GLU A 166 18.25 -9.26 -3.63
N PHE A 167 18.39 -8.06 -4.20
CA PHE A 167 18.49 -7.89 -5.64
C PHE A 167 19.96 -7.86 -6.07
N HIS A 168 20.40 -8.88 -6.80
CA HIS A 168 21.75 -8.93 -7.37
C HIS A 168 21.77 -8.13 -8.67
N TRP A 169 21.99 -6.82 -8.55
CA TRP A 169 22.00 -5.90 -9.68
C TRP A 169 23.26 -6.02 -10.52
N THR A 170 23.08 -6.10 -11.84
CA THR A 170 24.14 -5.88 -12.82
C THR A 170 24.02 -4.44 -13.34
N ILE A 171 25.01 -3.60 -13.05
CA ILE A 171 25.05 -2.20 -13.49
C ILE A 171 25.64 -2.14 -14.90
N HIS A 172 25.04 -1.32 -15.76
CA HIS A 172 25.44 -1.11 -17.15
C HIS A 172 25.90 0.33 -17.38
N ASP A 173 26.73 0.57 -18.41
CA ASP A 173 27.19 1.91 -18.76
C ASP A 173 26.14 2.79 -19.42
N SER A 174 24.99 2.21 -19.77
CA SER A 174 23.89 2.93 -20.40
C SER A 174 23.28 3.96 -19.45
N THR A 175 23.14 5.19 -19.93
CA THR A 175 22.52 6.30 -19.20
C THR A 175 21.36 6.91 -19.99
N LYS A 176 20.44 7.54 -19.28
CA LYS A 176 19.36 8.39 -19.82
C LYS A 176 18.91 9.42 -18.80
N VAL A 177 18.19 10.45 -19.23
CA VAL A 177 17.61 11.44 -18.32
C VAL A 177 16.18 11.02 -17.96
N ILE A 178 15.87 10.98 -16.65
CA ILE A 178 14.53 10.73 -16.09
C ILE A 178 14.27 11.78 -15.04
N ALA A 179 13.13 12.49 -15.12
CA ALA A 179 12.73 13.53 -14.17
C ALA A 179 13.84 14.59 -13.92
N GLY A 180 14.69 14.86 -14.94
CA GLY A 180 15.79 15.81 -14.84
C GLY A 180 17.10 15.24 -14.29
N TYR A 181 17.14 13.98 -13.86
CA TYR A 181 18.32 13.31 -13.30
C TYR A 181 19.00 12.42 -14.32
N THR A 182 20.34 12.38 -14.31
CA THR A 182 21.10 11.40 -15.10
C THR A 182 21.01 10.04 -14.45
N ALA A 183 20.26 9.14 -15.07
CA ALA A 183 20.02 7.78 -14.56
C ALA A 183 20.95 6.77 -15.24
N GLN A 184 21.53 5.86 -14.47
CA GLN A 184 22.28 4.71 -14.94
C GLN A 184 21.45 3.45 -14.89
N LYS A 185 21.58 2.58 -15.89
CA LYS A 185 20.81 1.34 -16.02
C LYS A 185 21.38 0.24 -15.12
N ALA A 186 20.48 -0.52 -14.49
CA ALA A 186 20.78 -1.78 -13.84
C ALA A 186 19.74 -2.83 -14.19
N THR A 187 20.14 -4.10 -14.18
CA THR A 187 19.22 -5.23 -14.40
C THR A 187 19.45 -6.31 -13.36
N CYS A 188 18.41 -7.05 -13.01
CA CYS A 188 18.53 -8.25 -12.19
C CYS A 188 17.43 -9.25 -12.55
N SER A 189 17.69 -10.52 -12.21
CA SER A 189 16.66 -11.56 -12.19
C SER A 189 16.41 -11.94 -10.74
N HIS A 190 15.14 -11.92 -10.32
CA HIS A 190 14.74 -12.29 -8.96
C HIS A 190 13.40 -13.01 -9.00
N ASN A 191 13.33 -14.20 -8.39
CA ASN A 191 12.12 -15.04 -8.31
C ASN A 191 11.40 -15.24 -9.66
N GLY A 192 12.17 -15.51 -10.73
CA GLY A 192 11.65 -15.75 -12.08
C GLY A 192 11.22 -14.49 -12.85
N PHE A 193 11.40 -13.31 -12.26
CA PHE A 193 11.16 -12.03 -12.94
C PHE A 193 12.47 -11.36 -13.31
N ASN A 194 12.49 -10.72 -14.48
CA ASN A 194 13.62 -9.88 -14.91
C ASN A 194 13.21 -8.41 -14.72
N TYR A 195 14.03 -7.69 -13.97
CA TYR A 195 13.82 -6.28 -13.69
C TYR A 195 14.84 -5.41 -14.41
N THR A 196 14.38 -4.26 -14.92
CA THR A 196 15.23 -3.17 -15.37
C THR A 196 14.98 -1.98 -14.47
N ALA A 197 16.03 -1.51 -13.81
CA ALA A 197 16.02 -0.31 -12.98
C ALA A 197 16.91 0.78 -13.59
N TRP A 198 16.55 2.02 -13.29
CA TRP A 198 17.34 3.20 -13.55
C TRP A 198 17.50 3.93 -12.23
N PHE A 199 18.74 4.16 -11.82
CA PHE A 199 19.04 4.85 -10.57
C PHE A 199 19.84 6.12 -10.83
N ALA A 200 19.71 7.12 -9.97
CA ALA A 200 20.40 8.39 -10.04
C ALA A 200 21.62 8.38 -9.09
N PRO A 201 22.86 8.25 -9.57
CA PRO A 201 24.05 8.27 -8.71
C PRO A 201 24.24 9.60 -7.97
N GLU A 202 23.72 10.70 -8.54
CA GLU A 202 23.76 12.03 -7.93
C GLU A 202 22.86 12.17 -6.69
N ILE A 203 21.95 11.20 -6.46
CA ILE A 203 21.15 11.07 -5.24
C ILE A 203 21.66 9.84 -4.49
N PRO A 204 22.67 9.96 -3.62
CA PRO A 204 23.40 8.82 -3.04
C PRO A 204 22.60 8.14 -1.90
N ILE A 205 21.37 7.77 -2.20
CA ILE A 205 20.45 7.10 -1.29
C ILE A 205 20.08 5.74 -1.88
N SER A 206 20.53 4.65 -1.25
CA SER A 206 20.22 3.29 -1.71
C SER A 206 18.80 2.89 -1.35
N ALA A 207 17.83 3.54 -1.98
CA ALA A 207 16.38 3.31 -1.78
C ALA A 207 15.64 3.32 -3.12
N GLY A 208 14.39 2.86 -3.10
CA GLY A 208 13.51 2.84 -4.28
C GLY A 208 12.07 2.54 -3.90
N PRO A 209 11.16 2.55 -4.88
CA PRO A 209 9.75 2.29 -4.64
C PRO A 209 9.53 0.84 -4.19
N TRP A 210 8.45 0.61 -3.43
CA TRP A 210 8.12 -0.69 -2.88
C TRP A 210 9.25 -1.24 -2.00
N LYS A 211 9.83 -2.39 -2.36
CA LYS A 211 10.95 -3.04 -1.65
C LYS A 211 12.26 -2.96 -2.45
N PHE A 212 12.29 -2.26 -3.60
CA PHE A 212 13.51 -2.17 -4.43
C PHE A 212 14.57 -1.31 -3.77
N ARG A 213 15.79 -1.84 -3.70
CA ARG A 213 16.97 -1.19 -3.12
C ARG A 213 18.27 -1.85 -3.61
N GLY A 214 19.41 -1.41 -3.10
CA GLY A 214 20.71 -2.07 -3.33
C GLY A 214 21.52 -1.48 -4.48
N LEU A 215 21.06 -0.41 -5.14
CA LEU A 215 21.85 0.36 -6.10
C LEU A 215 22.53 1.55 -5.43
N PRO A 216 23.68 2.03 -5.96
CA PRO A 216 24.43 3.16 -5.38
C PRO A 216 23.80 4.51 -5.77
N GLY A 217 22.50 4.67 -5.51
CA GLY A 217 21.70 5.85 -5.80
C GLY A 217 20.22 5.53 -5.76
N LEU A 218 19.39 6.58 -5.71
CA LEU A 218 17.94 6.44 -5.69
C LEU A 218 17.45 5.78 -6.98
N ILE A 219 16.65 4.70 -6.84
CA ILE A 219 16.01 4.04 -7.98
C ILE A 219 14.87 4.94 -8.45
N ILE A 220 15.06 5.61 -9.57
CA ILE A 220 14.10 6.58 -10.12
C ILE A 220 13.17 5.98 -11.18
N SER A 221 13.48 4.78 -11.67
CA SER A 221 12.53 3.98 -12.45
C SER A 221 12.85 2.51 -12.27
N VAL A 222 11.83 1.67 -12.15
CA VAL A 222 11.98 0.22 -12.17
C VAL A 222 10.75 -0.43 -12.77
N LYS A 223 10.97 -1.46 -13.58
CA LYS A 223 9.91 -2.26 -14.18
C LYS A 223 10.36 -3.71 -14.36
N ASP A 224 9.41 -4.63 -14.37
CA ASP A 224 9.64 -5.99 -14.83
C ASP A 224 9.57 -6.08 -16.36
N SER A 225 10.08 -7.19 -16.93
CA SER A 225 10.18 -7.38 -18.39
C SER A 225 8.83 -7.36 -19.10
N ASN A 226 7.76 -7.75 -18.42
CA ASN A 226 6.39 -7.77 -18.97
C ASN A 226 5.66 -6.45 -18.77
N GLU A 227 6.29 -5.48 -18.07
CA GLU A 227 5.68 -4.22 -17.62
C GLU A 227 4.40 -4.43 -16.79
N GLU A 228 4.31 -5.55 -16.08
CA GLU A 228 3.20 -5.77 -15.15
C GLU A 228 3.21 -4.77 -14.00
N TYR A 229 4.43 -4.38 -13.58
CA TYR A 229 4.67 -3.34 -12.57
C TYR A 229 5.67 -2.33 -13.09
N VAL A 230 5.31 -1.08 -13.06
CA VAL A 230 6.17 0.03 -13.48
C VAL A 230 6.09 1.13 -12.43
N TYR A 231 7.25 1.57 -11.97
CA TYR A 231 7.42 2.72 -11.09
C TYR A 231 8.34 3.72 -11.78
N GLU A 232 7.95 4.98 -11.81
CA GLU A 232 8.72 6.06 -12.42
C GLU A 232 8.66 7.31 -11.56
N LEU A 233 9.82 7.87 -11.24
CA LEU A 233 9.92 9.09 -10.43
C LEU A 233 9.23 10.25 -11.15
N ARG A 234 8.29 10.89 -10.44
CA ARG A 234 7.66 12.15 -10.86
C ARG A 234 8.45 13.35 -10.37
N GLY A 235 8.99 13.30 -9.15
CA GLY A 235 9.74 14.39 -8.55
C GLY A 235 10.11 14.13 -7.10
N LEU A 236 10.86 15.07 -6.53
CA LEU A 236 11.32 15.06 -5.14
C LEU A 236 10.77 16.27 -4.39
N ASN A 237 10.58 16.11 -3.09
CA ASN A 237 10.18 17.19 -2.17
C ASN A 237 10.98 17.07 -0.87
N THR A 238 11.44 18.19 -0.34
CA THR A 238 12.19 18.28 0.92
C THR A 238 11.38 18.96 2.04
N GLN A 239 10.06 19.07 1.85
CA GLN A 239 9.19 19.60 2.90
C GLN A 239 9.32 18.78 4.17
N GLU A 240 9.39 19.46 5.30
CA GLU A 240 9.52 18.82 6.61
C GLU A 240 8.33 17.90 6.90
N ARG A 241 8.64 16.64 7.16
CA ARG A 241 7.69 15.58 7.52
C ARG A 241 8.36 14.61 8.50
N TYR A 242 7.54 13.73 9.09
CA TYR A 242 8.00 12.66 9.96
C TYR A 242 7.47 11.31 9.47
N ILE A 243 8.31 10.29 9.57
CA ILE A 243 7.90 8.91 9.37
C ILE A 243 7.20 8.47 10.66
N ILE A 244 5.90 8.25 10.57
CA ILE A 244 5.03 7.88 11.70
C ILE A 244 4.60 6.43 11.54
N LEU A 245 4.71 5.64 12.63
CA LEU A 245 4.06 4.34 12.75
C LEU A 245 2.79 4.53 13.59
N PRO A 246 1.61 4.38 13.01
CA PRO A 246 0.35 4.56 13.73
C PRO A 246 0.19 3.57 14.88
N LYS A 247 -0.49 3.99 15.94
CA LYS A 247 -0.83 3.13 17.09
C LYS A 247 -2.24 2.56 16.91
N TYR A 248 -2.30 1.37 16.32
CA TYR A 248 -3.54 0.60 16.18
C TYR A 248 -3.43 -0.73 16.91
N ASP A 249 -4.58 -1.35 17.15
CA ASP A 249 -4.65 -2.73 17.64
C ASP A 249 -4.32 -3.69 16.49
N TYR A 250 -3.06 -3.71 16.11
CA TYR A 250 -2.59 -4.57 15.04
C TYR A 250 -2.67 -6.04 15.43
N VAL A 251 -3.19 -6.84 14.50
CA VAL A 251 -2.99 -8.28 14.53
C VAL A 251 -1.64 -8.58 13.87
N GLU A 252 -0.66 -8.95 14.69
CA GLU A 252 0.64 -9.36 14.18
C GLU A 252 0.56 -10.79 13.63
N ILE A 253 0.92 -10.96 12.35
CA ILE A 253 0.89 -12.25 11.67
C ILE A 253 2.15 -12.41 10.80
N SER A 254 2.43 -13.66 10.40
CA SER A 254 3.48 -13.90 9.40
C SER A 254 3.02 -13.47 8.00
N GLU A 255 3.97 -13.09 7.14
CA GLU A 255 3.71 -12.79 5.73
C GLU A 255 2.98 -13.93 5.03
N LYS A 256 3.40 -15.19 5.29
CA LYS A 256 2.74 -16.39 4.77
C LYS A 256 1.27 -16.46 5.18
N LYS A 257 0.98 -16.20 6.46
CA LYS A 257 -0.40 -16.24 6.97
C LYS A 257 -1.24 -15.10 6.39
N TYR A 258 -0.69 -13.92 6.25
CA TYR A 258 -1.34 -12.79 5.62
C TYR A 258 -1.71 -13.09 4.15
N THR A 259 -0.75 -13.64 3.39
CA THR A 259 -0.96 -14.05 1.99
C THR A 259 -2.05 -15.12 1.87
N GLU A 260 -2.05 -16.11 2.78
CA GLU A 260 -3.10 -17.15 2.82
C GLU A 260 -4.48 -16.56 3.10
N LEU A 261 -4.60 -15.67 4.09
CA LEU A 261 -5.87 -15.01 4.42
C LEU A 261 -6.41 -14.21 3.24
N ARG A 262 -5.54 -13.47 2.55
CA ARG A 262 -5.93 -12.72 1.36
C ARG A 262 -6.41 -13.64 0.24
N ARG A 263 -5.70 -14.75 -0.01
CA ARG A 263 -6.10 -15.74 -1.02
C ARG A 263 -7.48 -16.31 -0.70
N LEU A 264 -7.70 -16.75 0.54
CA LEU A 264 -8.97 -17.31 0.96
C LEU A 264 -10.14 -16.32 0.81
N ALA A 265 -9.91 -15.06 1.11
CA ALA A 265 -10.93 -14.04 0.96
C ALA A 265 -11.28 -13.77 -0.51
N ILE A 266 -10.30 -13.80 -1.40
CA ILE A 266 -10.52 -13.64 -2.84
C ILE A 266 -11.29 -14.82 -3.41
N GLU A 267 -11.00 -16.04 -2.95
CA GLU A 267 -11.67 -17.27 -3.39
C GLU A 267 -13.08 -17.41 -2.80
N SER A 268 -13.38 -16.72 -1.67
CA SER A 268 -14.71 -16.71 -1.09
C SER A 268 -15.63 -15.76 -1.87
N GLU A 269 -16.73 -16.29 -2.42
CA GLU A 269 -17.71 -15.49 -3.18
C GLU A 269 -18.36 -14.33 -2.35
N GLY A 270 -18.26 -14.36 -1.02
CA GLY A 270 -18.79 -13.33 -0.13
C GLY A 270 -18.00 -12.00 -0.17
N PHE A 271 -16.79 -11.99 -0.73
CA PHE A 271 -16.00 -10.75 -0.85
C PHE A 271 -16.52 -9.82 -1.96
N SER A 272 -17.27 -10.38 -2.94
CA SER A 272 -17.76 -9.61 -4.09
C SER A 272 -19.07 -8.88 -3.84
N GLU A 273 -19.89 -9.33 -2.87
CA GLU A 273 -21.22 -8.77 -2.65
C GLU A 273 -21.22 -7.48 -1.83
N THR A 274 -20.19 -7.25 -1.01
CA THR A 274 -20.10 -6.03 -0.19
C THR A 274 -19.45 -4.84 -0.92
N HIS A 275 -18.82 -5.08 -2.06
CA HIS A 275 -18.09 -4.07 -2.80
C HIS A 275 -18.44 -4.17 -4.29
N THR A 276 -19.17 -3.25 -4.80
CA THR A 276 -19.71 -3.06 -6.17
C THR A 276 -18.76 -3.36 -7.37
N LEU A 277 -17.68 -4.09 -7.17
CA LEU A 277 -16.78 -4.57 -8.22
C LEU A 277 -17.21 -5.97 -8.66
N SER A 278 -17.36 -6.18 -9.97
CA SER A 278 -17.66 -7.51 -10.51
C SER A 278 -16.63 -8.54 -10.05
N GLN A 279 -17.04 -9.78 -9.77
CA GLN A 279 -16.16 -10.89 -9.35
C GLN A 279 -14.92 -11.05 -10.25
N GLN A 280 -15.07 -10.78 -11.54
CA GLN A 280 -13.98 -10.85 -12.52
C GLN A 280 -12.94 -9.74 -12.31
N SER A 281 -13.34 -8.52 -11.96
CA SER A 281 -12.39 -7.44 -11.70
C SER A 281 -11.62 -7.66 -10.40
N THR A 282 -12.27 -8.15 -9.36
CA THR A 282 -11.59 -8.43 -8.07
C THR A 282 -10.57 -9.56 -8.19
N ARG A 283 -10.88 -10.65 -8.90
CA ARG A 283 -9.92 -11.73 -9.19
C ARG A 283 -8.73 -11.21 -10.01
N ARG A 284 -8.98 -10.43 -11.05
CA ARG A 284 -7.93 -9.87 -11.91
C ARG A 284 -6.98 -8.91 -11.16
N PHE A 285 -7.50 -8.13 -10.21
CA PHE A 285 -6.68 -7.20 -9.43
C PHE A 285 -5.77 -7.86 -8.40
N LEU A 286 -6.17 -8.99 -7.86
CA LEU A 286 -5.50 -9.61 -6.71
C LEU A 286 -4.62 -10.80 -7.12
N GLU A 287 -4.95 -11.49 -8.20
CA GLU A 287 -4.16 -12.63 -8.72
C GLU A 287 -2.70 -12.28 -9.05
N PRO A 288 -2.38 -11.17 -9.74
CA PRO A 288 -0.99 -10.83 -10.00
C PRO A 288 -0.16 -10.57 -8.74
N GLN A 289 -0.75 -9.96 -7.72
CA GLN A 289 -0.07 -9.74 -6.44
C GLN A 289 0.12 -11.03 -5.67
N ILE A 290 -0.88 -11.93 -5.69
CA ILE A 290 -0.79 -13.24 -5.05
C ILE A 290 0.20 -14.14 -5.78
N MET A 291 0.24 -14.12 -7.10
CA MET A 291 1.22 -14.90 -7.88
C MET A 291 2.65 -14.49 -7.55
N LYS A 292 2.94 -13.19 -7.37
CA LYS A 292 4.26 -12.73 -6.93
C LYS A 292 4.63 -13.19 -5.52
N TYR A 293 3.66 -13.36 -4.63
CA TYR A 293 3.89 -13.91 -3.29
C TYR A 293 3.92 -15.44 -3.23
N ARG A 294 3.39 -16.14 -4.25
CA ARG A 294 3.48 -17.63 -4.34
C ARG A 294 4.87 -18.14 -4.67
N LEU A 295 5.74 -17.29 -5.18
CA LEU A 295 7.10 -17.65 -5.63
C LEU A 295 8.20 -17.25 -4.61
N GLN A 296 7.82 -16.84 -3.42
CA GLN A 296 8.76 -16.56 -2.31
C GLN A 296 8.94 -17.79 -1.41
#